data_22364f276f82bcb8be9ef9e1a06317c8
#
_entry.id   22364f276f82bcb8be9ef9e1a06317c8
#
_cell.length_a   1.000
_cell.length_b   1.000
_cell.length_c   1.000
_cell.angle_alpha   90.00
_cell.angle_beta   90.00
_cell.angle_gamma   90.00
#
_symmetry.space_group_name_H-M   'P 1'
#
loop_
_entity.id
_entity.type
_entity.pdbx_description
1 polymer ?
#
loop_
_entity_poly.entity_id
_entity_poly.type
_entity_poly.pdbx_seq_one_letter_code
_entity_poly.pdbx_strand_id
1 'polypeptide(L)'
;MKYCLPCLTVAALAGSLQLVAAGEITGKITLKGTPKPELEIPLTPSCGKINPNKVTTRHYVVDKDGGLANVFVYLKDAKAAPATGEGPVLDQKGCMYEPYILGVVTGQKFKVKNSDPELHNVHPTPKLNKEFNLGQIPNGPDITRSFDQAEVLVRIKCDVHPWMFAYMGVVDHPYFAITDKEGNFKIAGVPDGKYTIVAYHLKAHGANPGVTQTLEVKGSAKQDFTVEIPAAP
;
A
#
# COMPACT_ATOMS: atom_id res chain seq x y z
N MET A 1 -33.41 4.08 71.18
CA MET A 1 -33.20 4.71 69.84
C MET A 1 -32.46 3.71 68.97
N LYS A 2 -33.16 3.09 68.01
CA LYS A 2 -32.56 2.14 67.05
C LYS A 2 -32.34 2.86 65.74
N TYR A 3 -31.12 3.03 65.34
CA TYR A 3 -30.74 3.64 64.04
C TYR A 3 -30.72 2.54 63.00
N CYS A 4 -31.61 2.65 61.97
CA CYS A 4 -31.58 1.83 60.77
C CYS A 4 -30.60 2.53 59.76
N LEU A 5 -29.53 1.84 59.34
CA LEU A 5 -28.71 2.24 58.22
C LEU A 5 -29.41 1.84 56.90
N PRO A 6 -29.47 2.72 55.91
CA PRO A 6 -29.92 2.35 54.58
C PRO A 6 -28.83 1.57 53.82
N CYS A 7 -29.18 0.38 53.33
CA CYS A 7 -28.36 -0.39 52.42
C CYS A 7 -28.37 0.29 51.01
N LEU A 8 -27.23 0.90 50.60
CA LEU A 8 -27.05 1.33 49.22
C LEU A 8 -26.69 0.13 48.36
N THR A 9 -27.60 -0.29 47.51
CA THR A 9 -27.33 -1.26 46.44
C THR A 9 -26.66 -0.55 45.28
N VAL A 10 -25.37 -0.83 45.07
CA VAL A 10 -24.62 -0.40 43.87
C VAL A 10 -25.01 -1.35 42.73
N ALA A 11 -25.79 -0.88 41.77
CA ALA A 11 -26.04 -1.58 40.52
C ALA A 11 -24.81 -1.48 39.63
N ALA A 12 -24.06 -2.56 39.44
CA ALA A 12 -22.98 -2.67 38.50
C ALA A 12 -23.57 -2.79 37.09
N LEU A 13 -23.44 -1.73 36.27
CA LEU A 13 -23.68 -1.82 34.82
C LEU A 13 -22.53 -2.64 34.17
N ALA A 14 -22.83 -3.91 33.93
CA ALA A 14 -21.98 -4.72 33.07
C ALA A 14 -22.18 -4.29 31.60
N GLY A 15 -21.36 -3.37 31.14
CA GLY A 15 -21.25 -3.02 29.72
C GLY A 15 -20.70 -4.24 28.99
N SER A 16 -21.52 -4.91 28.17
CA SER A 16 -21.06 -5.96 27.27
C SER A 16 -20.18 -5.32 26.20
N LEU A 17 -18.83 -5.54 26.25
CA LEU A 17 -17.97 -5.33 25.11
C LEU A 17 -18.43 -6.29 24.00
N GLN A 18 -19.15 -5.77 23.02
CA GLN A 18 -19.37 -6.49 21.77
C GLN A 18 -18.02 -6.55 21.05
N LEU A 19 -17.41 -7.72 21.04
CA LEU A 19 -16.33 -8.03 20.10
C LEU A 19 -16.94 -7.90 18.69
N VAL A 20 -16.63 -6.79 18.02
CA VAL A 20 -16.92 -6.64 16.59
C VAL A 20 -16.09 -7.69 15.89
N ALA A 21 -16.74 -8.69 15.30
CA ALA A 21 -16.05 -9.69 14.48
C ALA A 21 -15.30 -8.96 13.38
N ALA A 22 -13.97 -9.06 13.37
CA ALA A 22 -13.14 -8.48 12.35
C ALA A 22 -13.17 -9.40 11.14
N GLY A 23 -13.72 -8.92 10.04
CA GLY A 23 -13.86 -9.66 8.80
C GLY A 23 -12.64 -9.54 7.90
N GLU A 24 -12.71 -10.20 6.75
CA GLU A 24 -11.70 -10.06 5.70
C GLU A 24 -12.37 -9.86 4.33
N ILE A 25 -11.71 -9.10 3.47
CA ILE A 25 -12.07 -8.99 2.06
C ILE A 25 -10.95 -9.64 1.25
N THR A 26 -11.31 -10.60 0.42
CA THR A 26 -10.39 -11.26 -0.52
C THR A 26 -10.85 -11.01 -1.94
N GLY A 27 -9.94 -11.12 -2.89
CA GLY A 27 -10.29 -11.03 -4.30
C GLY A 27 -9.10 -11.23 -5.22
N LYS A 28 -9.40 -11.25 -6.50
CA LYS A 28 -8.41 -11.27 -7.58
C LYS A 28 -8.65 -10.10 -8.53
N ILE A 29 -7.56 -9.50 -8.98
CA ILE A 29 -7.59 -8.45 -9.99
C ILE A 29 -6.99 -9.01 -11.27
N THR A 30 -7.74 -8.91 -12.37
CA THR A 30 -7.31 -9.35 -13.70
C THR A 30 -7.18 -8.16 -14.64
N LEU A 31 -6.21 -8.23 -15.55
CA LEU A 31 -6.04 -7.26 -16.62
C LEU A 31 -6.84 -7.68 -17.86
N LYS A 32 -7.62 -6.74 -18.42
CA LYS A 32 -8.29 -6.91 -19.71
C LYS A 32 -7.54 -6.08 -20.77
N GLY A 33 -7.20 -6.73 -21.86
CA GLY A 33 -6.42 -6.19 -22.97
C GLY A 33 -4.97 -6.66 -22.94
N THR A 34 -4.23 -6.30 -23.98
CA THR A 34 -2.80 -6.67 -24.13
C THR A 34 -1.93 -5.46 -23.85
N PRO A 35 -1.16 -5.43 -22.76
CA PRO A 35 -0.27 -4.33 -22.47
C PRO A 35 0.92 -4.31 -23.47
N LYS A 36 1.51 -3.13 -23.66
CA LYS A 36 2.81 -3.03 -24.33
C LYS A 36 3.85 -3.84 -23.53
N PRO A 37 4.79 -4.48 -24.20
CA PRO A 37 5.89 -5.18 -23.53
C PRO A 37 6.64 -4.26 -22.58
N GLU A 38 7.07 -4.82 -21.45
CA GLU A 38 7.96 -4.12 -20.53
C GLU A 38 9.32 -3.84 -21.22
N LEU A 39 9.85 -2.65 -20.99
CA LEU A 39 11.11 -2.22 -21.60
C LEU A 39 12.29 -2.61 -20.71
N GLU A 40 13.36 -3.11 -21.30
CA GLU A 40 14.61 -3.35 -20.58
C GLU A 40 15.20 -2.01 -20.13
N ILE A 41 15.63 -1.96 -18.87
CA ILE A 41 16.26 -0.79 -18.27
C ILE A 41 17.77 -0.93 -18.44
N PRO A 42 18.44 -0.01 -19.16
CA PRO A 42 19.89 -0.01 -19.29
C PRO A 42 20.50 0.45 -17.95
N LEU A 43 20.93 -0.49 -17.13
CA LEU A 43 21.62 -0.19 -15.88
C LEU A 43 23.01 0.40 -16.16
N THR A 44 23.49 1.26 -15.25
CA THR A 44 24.90 1.66 -15.25
C THR A 44 25.83 0.44 -15.06
N PRO A 45 27.11 0.50 -15.46
CA PRO A 45 28.04 -0.61 -15.28
C PRO A 45 28.16 -1.08 -13.83
N SER A 46 28.07 -0.17 -12.84
CA SER A 46 28.09 -0.51 -11.41
C SER A 46 26.81 -1.24 -11.00
N CYS A 47 25.64 -0.71 -11.35
CA CYS A 47 24.36 -1.34 -11.08
C CYS A 47 24.20 -2.70 -11.76
N GLY A 48 24.72 -2.85 -12.98
CA GLY A 48 24.73 -4.14 -13.69
C GLY A 48 25.58 -5.22 -13.03
N LYS A 49 26.62 -4.84 -12.28
CA LYS A 49 27.38 -5.81 -11.44
C LYS A 49 26.60 -6.23 -10.20
N ILE A 50 25.83 -5.31 -9.61
CA ILE A 50 25.01 -5.57 -8.42
C ILE A 50 23.78 -6.41 -8.79
N ASN A 51 23.19 -6.11 -9.95
CA ASN A 51 21.99 -6.79 -10.45
C ASN A 51 22.26 -7.34 -11.86
N PRO A 52 22.84 -8.55 -11.96
CA PRO A 52 23.20 -9.13 -13.26
C PRO A 52 21.99 -9.62 -14.07
N ASN A 53 20.80 -9.63 -13.47
CA ASN A 53 19.58 -10.00 -14.16
C ASN A 53 19.10 -8.85 -15.05
N LYS A 54 18.38 -9.20 -16.11
CA LYS A 54 17.67 -8.19 -16.90
C LYS A 54 16.59 -7.53 -16.04
N VAL A 55 16.68 -6.23 -15.89
CA VAL A 55 15.69 -5.41 -15.20
C VAL A 55 14.80 -4.76 -16.24
N THR A 56 13.51 -4.80 -16.00
CA THR A 56 12.53 -4.17 -16.89
C THR A 56 11.71 -3.13 -16.16
N THR A 57 11.02 -2.29 -16.91
CA THR A 57 9.93 -1.50 -16.37
C THR A 57 8.90 -2.43 -15.71
N ARG A 58 8.14 -1.90 -14.77
CA ARG A 58 7.10 -2.67 -14.04
C ARG A 58 5.74 -2.02 -14.26
N HIS A 59 5.47 -1.68 -15.54
CA HIS A 59 4.25 -0.97 -15.91
C HIS A 59 3.02 -1.86 -15.75
N TYR A 60 3.10 -3.10 -16.27
CA TYR A 60 2.04 -4.10 -16.16
C TYR A 60 2.67 -5.47 -15.86
N VAL A 61 2.70 -5.84 -14.60
CA VAL A 61 3.17 -7.16 -14.17
C VAL A 61 1.97 -8.09 -14.14
N VAL A 62 1.87 -8.95 -15.15
CA VAL A 62 0.71 -9.83 -15.39
C VAL A 62 1.16 -11.27 -15.38
N ASP A 63 0.44 -12.12 -14.66
CA ASP A 63 0.69 -13.56 -14.66
C ASP A 63 0.13 -14.25 -15.91
N LYS A 64 0.39 -15.55 -16.05
CA LYS A 64 -0.09 -16.37 -17.19
C LYS A 64 -1.63 -16.50 -17.28
N ASP A 65 -2.33 -16.24 -16.18
CA ASP A 65 -3.79 -16.36 -16.05
C ASP A 65 -4.46 -14.96 -16.04
N GLY A 66 -3.72 -13.90 -16.38
CA GLY A 66 -4.20 -12.52 -16.46
C GLY A 66 -4.26 -11.79 -15.11
N GLY A 67 -3.73 -12.38 -14.03
CA GLY A 67 -3.67 -11.73 -12.72
C GLY A 67 -2.74 -10.52 -12.75
N LEU A 68 -3.22 -9.36 -12.25
CA LEU A 68 -2.50 -8.09 -12.28
C LEU A 68 -1.90 -7.76 -10.93
N ALA A 69 -0.57 -7.74 -10.85
CA ALA A 69 0.18 -7.32 -9.68
C ALA A 69 0.26 -5.80 -9.53
N ASN A 70 0.72 -5.37 -8.35
CA ASN A 70 1.00 -3.96 -8.05
C ASN A 70 -0.24 -3.05 -8.10
N VAL A 71 -1.42 -3.59 -7.85
CA VAL A 71 -2.65 -2.81 -7.68
C VAL A 71 -2.80 -2.46 -6.21
N PHE A 72 -2.99 -1.19 -5.91
CA PHE A 72 -3.32 -0.72 -4.57
C PHE A 72 -4.83 -0.81 -4.36
N VAL A 73 -5.26 -1.65 -3.43
CA VAL A 73 -6.67 -1.89 -3.11
C VAL A 73 -6.98 -1.34 -1.73
N TYR A 74 -7.99 -0.49 -1.59
CA TYR A 74 -8.32 0.13 -0.31
C TYR A 74 -9.81 0.45 -0.17
N LEU A 75 -10.26 0.64 1.06
CA LEU A 75 -11.64 1.08 1.36
C LEU A 75 -11.68 2.61 1.41
N LYS A 76 -12.38 3.24 0.45
CA LYS A 76 -12.38 4.70 0.29
C LYS A 76 -13.05 5.45 1.43
N ASP A 77 -14.07 4.85 2.03
CA ASP A 77 -14.96 5.47 3.02
C ASP A 77 -14.90 4.81 4.41
N ALA A 78 -13.86 4.02 4.65
CA ALA A 78 -13.60 3.47 5.98
C ALA A 78 -13.24 4.59 6.97
N LYS A 79 -13.67 4.43 8.22
CA LYS A 79 -13.33 5.38 9.27
C LYS A 79 -11.82 5.34 9.54
N ALA A 80 -11.27 6.51 9.83
CA ALA A 80 -9.88 6.62 10.26
C ALA A 80 -9.60 5.71 11.46
N ALA A 81 -8.51 4.98 11.38
CA ALA A 81 -8.07 4.06 12.43
C ALA A 81 -6.54 3.99 12.44
N PRO A 82 -5.93 3.83 13.61
CA PRO A 82 -4.49 3.78 13.71
C PRO A 82 -3.91 2.57 12.97
N ALA A 83 -2.67 2.70 12.53
CA ALA A 83 -1.91 1.58 12.00
C ALA A 83 -1.74 0.48 13.06
N THR A 84 -1.75 -0.76 12.62
CA THR A 84 -1.43 -1.92 13.43
C THR A 84 -0.03 -2.42 13.07
N GLY A 85 0.83 -2.57 14.07
CA GLY A 85 2.19 -3.10 13.88
C GLY A 85 3.20 -2.08 13.33
N GLU A 86 4.37 -2.61 12.99
CA GLU A 86 5.46 -1.83 12.39
C GLU A 86 5.12 -1.42 10.96
N GLY A 87 5.61 -0.24 10.55
CA GLY A 87 5.46 0.22 9.17
C GLY A 87 6.39 -0.53 8.21
N PRO A 88 6.12 -0.42 6.91
CA PRO A 88 6.87 -1.13 5.89
C PRO A 88 8.30 -0.61 5.75
N VAL A 89 9.12 -1.43 5.13
CA VAL A 89 10.48 -1.07 4.70
C VAL A 89 10.50 -0.93 3.18
N LEU A 90 11.00 0.20 2.70
CA LEU A 90 11.38 0.41 1.31
C LEU A 90 12.89 0.20 1.20
N ASP A 91 13.31 -0.87 0.55
CA ASP A 91 14.73 -1.20 0.39
C ASP A 91 15.24 -0.76 -0.98
N GLN A 92 16.43 -0.19 -1.03
CA GLN A 92 17.18 0.11 -2.24
C GLN A 92 18.13 -1.07 -2.46
N LYS A 93 17.75 -1.97 -3.37
CA LYS A 93 18.43 -3.24 -3.60
C LYS A 93 18.49 -3.58 -5.08
N GLY A 94 19.68 -3.85 -5.57
CA GLY A 94 19.93 -4.13 -6.99
C GLY A 94 19.71 -2.91 -7.86
N CYS A 95 19.97 -1.70 -7.36
CA CYS A 95 19.65 -0.42 -7.96
C CYS A 95 18.16 -0.27 -8.33
N MET A 96 17.30 -0.83 -7.50
CA MET A 96 15.84 -0.74 -7.59
C MET A 96 15.26 -0.43 -6.22
N TYR A 97 14.07 0.17 -6.19
CA TYR A 97 13.26 0.19 -4.96
C TYR A 97 12.43 -1.08 -4.86
N GLU A 98 12.45 -1.71 -3.67
CA GLU A 98 11.65 -2.88 -3.33
C GLU A 98 10.94 -2.71 -1.98
N PRO A 99 9.62 -2.95 -1.90
CA PRO A 99 8.73 -3.30 -3.01
C PRO A 99 8.42 -2.11 -3.92
N TYR A 100 7.91 -2.38 -5.12
CA TYR A 100 7.53 -1.34 -6.09
C TYR A 100 6.33 -0.51 -5.63
N ILE A 101 5.34 -1.16 -5.01
CA ILE A 101 4.17 -0.51 -4.38
C ILE A 101 4.17 -0.90 -2.91
N LEU A 102 3.90 0.08 -2.04
CA LEU A 102 3.72 -0.15 -0.61
C LEU A 102 2.62 0.77 -0.07
N GLY A 103 2.12 0.46 1.12
CA GLY A 103 1.06 1.24 1.76
C GLY A 103 1.39 1.54 3.22
N VAL A 104 0.93 2.70 3.68
CA VAL A 104 1.04 3.13 5.08
C VAL A 104 -0.25 3.82 5.52
N VAL A 105 -0.47 3.82 6.82
CA VAL A 105 -1.51 4.67 7.44
C VAL A 105 -0.90 6.05 7.73
N THR A 106 -1.70 7.10 7.67
CA THR A 106 -1.27 8.46 8.05
C THR A 106 -0.60 8.46 9.43
N GLY A 107 0.55 9.13 9.54
CA GLY A 107 1.38 9.15 10.74
C GLY A 107 2.19 7.87 11.02
N GLN A 108 1.92 6.75 10.35
CA GLN A 108 2.70 5.53 10.50
C GLN A 108 4.13 5.73 9.98
N LYS A 109 5.10 5.35 10.80
CA LYS A 109 6.51 5.41 10.40
C LYS A 109 6.83 4.29 9.41
N PHE A 110 7.52 4.62 8.34
CA PHE A 110 8.14 3.67 7.43
C PHE A 110 9.65 3.86 7.42
N LYS A 111 10.38 2.82 7.05
CA LYS A 111 11.84 2.85 6.95
C LYS A 111 12.27 2.81 5.49
N VAL A 112 13.34 3.53 5.16
CA VAL A 112 14.05 3.38 3.90
C VAL A 112 15.43 2.84 4.21
N LYS A 113 15.78 1.73 3.59
CA LYS A 113 17.05 1.03 3.74
C LYS A 113 17.84 1.11 2.44
N ASN A 114 19.17 1.16 2.53
CA ASN A 114 20.05 0.97 1.38
C ASN A 114 20.87 -0.31 1.57
N SER A 115 20.50 -1.38 0.85
CA SER A 115 21.19 -2.67 0.86
C SER A 115 22.22 -2.80 -0.25
N ASP A 116 22.39 -1.77 -1.08
CA ASP A 116 23.36 -1.76 -2.17
C ASP A 116 24.71 -1.15 -1.73
N PRO A 117 25.81 -1.54 -2.38
CA PRO A 117 27.12 -0.88 -2.23
C PRO A 117 27.22 0.43 -3.04
N GLU A 118 26.11 1.03 -3.42
CA GLU A 118 26.01 2.25 -4.22
C GLU A 118 25.29 3.37 -3.44
N LEU A 119 25.59 4.61 -3.80
CA LEU A 119 24.87 5.77 -3.29
C LEU A 119 23.49 5.84 -3.95
N HIS A 120 22.46 5.95 -3.16
CA HIS A 120 21.11 6.27 -3.59
C HIS A 120 20.58 7.49 -2.85
N ASN A 121 19.41 7.98 -3.24
CA ASN A 121 18.64 8.92 -2.45
C ASN A 121 17.16 8.56 -2.51
N VAL A 122 16.43 8.90 -1.47
CA VAL A 122 14.99 8.76 -1.40
C VAL A 122 14.35 10.13 -1.54
N HIS A 123 13.55 10.30 -2.61
CA HIS A 123 12.93 11.57 -2.98
C HIS A 123 11.44 11.36 -3.30
N PRO A 124 10.55 11.33 -2.30
CA PRO A 124 9.12 11.38 -2.52
C PRO A 124 8.71 12.73 -3.09
N THR A 125 7.80 12.72 -4.07
CA THR A 125 7.23 13.92 -4.68
C THR A 125 5.71 13.96 -4.45
N PRO A 126 5.25 14.18 -3.20
CA PRO A 126 3.85 14.23 -2.86
C PRO A 126 3.19 15.52 -3.35
N LYS A 127 1.85 15.51 -3.42
CA LYS A 127 1.05 16.71 -3.69
C LYS A 127 0.49 17.35 -2.43
N LEU A 128 0.22 16.54 -1.40
CA LEU A 128 -0.41 16.97 -0.16
C LEU A 128 0.54 16.94 1.03
N ASN A 129 1.53 16.05 1.02
CA ASN A 129 2.49 15.89 2.10
C ASN A 129 3.74 16.74 1.87
N LYS A 130 4.58 16.86 2.89
CA LYS A 130 5.87 17.54 2.78
C LYS A 130 6.86 16.70 1.96
N GLU A 131 7.40 17.30 0.92
CA GLU A 131 8.49 16.73 0.12
C GLU A 131 9.79 16.67 0.93
N PHE A 132 10.60 15.65 0.69
CA PHE A 132 11.96 15.56 1.18
C PHE A 132 12.85 14.84 0.19
N ASN A 133 14.15 15.12 0.24
CA ASN A 133 15.17 14.46 -0.59
C ASN A 133 16.39 14.17 0.27
N LEU A 134 16.69 12.90 0.49
CA LEU A 134 17.73 12.45 1.40
C LEU A 134 18.64 11.43 0.72
N GLY A 135 19.94 11.75 0.66
CA GLY A 135 20.96 10.80 0.24
C GLY A 135 21.15 9.69 1.28
N GLN A 136 21.42 8.48 0.80
CA GLN A 136 21.72 7.34 1.64
C GLN A 136 22.94 6.60 1.08
N ILE A 137 24.06 6.70 1.80
CA ILE A 137 25.31 6.06 1.44
C ILE A 137 25.18 4.52 1.52
N PRO A 138 26.08 3.77 0.88
CA PRO A 138 26.13 2.30 0.98
C PRO A 138 26.10 1.83 2.43
N ASN A 139 25.17 0.94 2.74
CA ASN A 139 24.97 0.38 4.09
C ASN A 139 24.84 1.45 5.19
N GLY A 140 24.38 2.64 4.83
CA GLY A 140 24.14 3.73 5.77
C GLY A 140 22.94 3.44 6.69
N PRO A 141 22.73 4.29 7.73
CA PRO A 141 21.63 4.10 8.65
C PRO A 141 20.28 4.22 7.96
N ASP A 142 19.29 3.48 8.46
CA ASP A 142 17.92 3.56 7.98
C ASP A 142 17.35 4.98 8.14
N ILE A 143 16.67 5.45 7.11
CA ILE A 143 15.90 6.70 7.15
C ILE A 143 14.48 6.35 7.61
N THR A 144 14.00 7.00 8.66
CA THR A 144 12.63 6.83 9.15
C THR A 144 11.82 8.09 8.89
N ARG A 145 10.66 7.96 8.26
CA ARG A 145 9.72 9.05 7.91
C ARG A 145 8.27 8.62 8.09
N SER A 146 7.36 9.58 8.03
CA SER A 146 5.91 9.38 7.95
C SER A 146 5.29 10.41 7.02
N PHE A 147 4.07 10.14 6.58
CA PHE A 147 3.21 11.09 5.87
C PHE A 147 1.98 11.38 6.72
N ASP A 148 1.59 12.64 6.80
CA ASP A 148 0.53 13.09 7.72
C ASP A 148 -0.83 13.23 7.04
N GLN A 149 -0.88 13.18 5.70
CA GLN A 149 -2.09 13.33 4.91
C GLN A 149 -2.27 12.13 3.96
N ALA A 150 -3.52 11.66 3.85
CA ALA A 150 -3.87 10.59 2.91
C ALA A 150 -3.63 11.05 1.46
N GLU A 151 -2.88 10.25 0.72
CA GLU A 151 -2.53 10.52 -0.68
C GLU A 151 -2.23 9.19 -1.39
N VAL A 152 -3.04 8.85 -2.38
CA VAL A 152 -2.89 7.57 -3.08
C VAL A 152 -1.70 7.63 -4.03
N LEU A 153 -0.76 6.70 -3.82
CA LEU A 153 0.44 6.48 -4.62
C LEU A 153 1.35 7.71 -4.78
N VAL A 154 1.86 8.21 -3.65
CA VAL A 154 3.00 9.14 -3.63
C VAL A 154 4.17 8.51 -4.38
N ARG A 155 4.64 9.18 -5.43
CA ARG A 155 5.80 8.73 -6.19
C ARG A 155 7.06 8.96 -5.38
N ILE A 156 7.90 7.93 -5.30
CA ILE A 156 9.25 7.98 -4.72
C ILE A 156 10.25 7.72 -5.84
N LYS A 157 11.25 8.57 -6.00
CA LYS A 157 12.28 8.45 -7.03
C LYS A 157 13.68 8.51 -6.42
N CYS A 158 14.65 7.99 -7.17
CA CYS A 158 16.07 8.25 -6.96
C CYS A 158 16.54 9.26 -7.99
N ASP A 159 17.23 10.32 -7.57
CA ASP A 159 17.78 11.31 -8.51
C ASP A 159 19.14 10.87 -9.08
N VAL A 160 19.80 9.89 -8.43
CA VAL A 160 21.06 9.29 -8.93
C VAL A 160 20.78 8.27 -10.04
N HIS A 161 19.68 7.50 -9.90
CA HIS A 161 19.32 6.43 -10.83
C HIS A 161 17.90 6.67 -11.37
N PRO A 162 17.75 7.32 -12.53
CA PRO A 162 16.47 7.84 -13.03
C PRO A 162 15.41 6.77 -13.34
N TRP A 163 15.79 5.51 -13.34
CA TRP A 163 14.87 4.37 -13.51
C TRP A 163 14.31 3.83 -12.20
N MET A 164 14.87 4.24 -11.03
CA MET A 164 14.41 3.76 -9.73
C MET A 164 13.18 4.53 -9.27
N PHE A 165 12.05 3.84 -9.23
CA PHE A 165 10.79 4.36 -8.71
C PHE A 165 10.11 3.35 -7.79
N ALA A 166 9.42 3.88 -6.78
CA ALA A 166 8.41 3.18 -6.00
C ALA A 166 7.21 4.10 -5.79
N TYR A 167 6.11 3.55 -5.31
CA TYR A 167 4.90 4.33 -5.03
C TYR A 167 4.31 3.90 -3.70
N MET A 168 3.87 4.87 -2.90
CA MET A 168 3.33 4.62 -1.57
C MET A 168 1.89 5.13 -1.50
N GLY A 169 0.96 4.21 -1.23
CA GLY A 169 -0.40 4.56 -0.85
C GLY A 169 -0.43 5.00 0.61
N VAL A 170 -0.92 6.21 0.86
CA VAL A 170 -1.13 6.74 2.21
C VAL A 170 -2.63 6.85 2.43
N VAL A 171 -3.15 6.16 3.43
CA VAL A 171 -4.59 6.15 3.77
C VAL A 171 -4.79 6.34 5.27
N ASP A 172 -6.00 6.71 5.69
CA ASP A 172 -6.27 7.04 7.10
C ASP A 172 -6.61 5.80 7.98
N HIS A 173 -6.50 4.60 7.43
CA HIS A 173 -6.91 3.36 8.08
C HIS A 173 -6.11 2.16 7.55
N PRO A 174 -6.03 1.03 8.26
CA PRO A 174 -5.25 -0.14 7.85
C PRO A 174 -5.93 -1.04 6.80
N TYR A 175 -7.11 -0.66 6.28
CA TYR A 175 -7.89 -1.51 5.38
C TYR A 175 -7.49 -1.31 3.92
N PHE A 176 -6.30 -1.77 3.59
CA PHE A 176 -5.75 -1.78 2.23
C PHE A 176 -4.90 -3.04 2.01
N ALA A 177 -4.64 -3.34 0.76
CA ALA A 177 -3.72 -4.39 0.32
C ALA A 177 -3.06 -3.99 -1.01
N ILE A 178 -1.98 -4.68 -1.34
CA ILE A 178 -1.37 -4.63 -2.67
C ILE A 178 -1.50 -6.03 -3.27
N THR A 179 -1.88 -6.13 -4.54
CA THR A 179 -1.98 -7.43 -5.20
C THR A 179 -0.62 -8.08 -5.35
N ASP A 180 -0.59 -9.39 -5.11
CA ASP A 180 0.55 -10.26 -5.36
C ASP A 180 0.81 -10.46 -6.87
N LYS A 181 1.77 -11.33 -7.21
CA LYS A 181 2.15 -11.60 -8.61
C LYS A 181 1.03 -12.28 -9.39
N GLU A 182 0.14 -12.97 -8.73
CA GLU A 182 -1.02 -13.65 -9.29
C GLU A 182 -2.28 -12.78 -9.31
N GLY A 183 -2.18 -11.52 -8.85
CA GLY A 183 -3.27 -10.56 -8.78
C GLY A 183 -4.19 -10.73 -7.57
N ASN A 184 -3.86 -11.61 -6.61
CA ASN A 184 -4.69 -11.80 -5.42
C ASN A 184 -4.42 -10.71 -4.39
N PHE A 185 -5.45 -10.36 -3.62
CA PHE A 185 -5.34 -9.48 -2.47
C PHE A 185 -6.16 -9.98 -1.29
N LYS A 186 -5.76 -9.54 -0.08
CA LYS A 186 -6.47 -9.80 1.16
C LYS A 186 -6.39 -8.57 2.07
N ILE A 187 -7.53 -8.03 2.45
CA ILE A 187 -7.66 -6.96 3.46
C ILE A 187 -8.25 -7.59 4.71
N ALA A 188 -7.47 -7.63 5.78
CA ALA A 188 -7.88 -8.24 7.04
C ALA A 188 -8.38 -7.20 8.04
N GLY A 189 -9.12 -7.64 9.05
CA GLY A 189 -9.53 -6.82 10.19
C GLY A 189 -10.64 -5.82 9.86
N VAL A 190 -11.36 -6.00 8.77
CA VAL A 190 -12.42 -5.09 8.33
C VAL A 190 -13.65 -5.29 9.20
N PRO A 191 -14.17 -4.23 9.86
CA PRO A 191 -15.44 -4.33 10.59
C PRO A 191 -16.61 -4.64 9.65
N ASP A 192 -17.66 -5.26 10.17
CA ASP A 192 -18.90 -5.46 9.41
C ASP A 192 -19.49 -4.10 8.99
N GLY A 193 -19.94 -4.02 7.74
CA GLY A 193 -20.48 -2.77 7.19
C GLY A 193 -20.53 -2.74 5.67
N LYS A 194 -21.02 -1.63 5.15
CA LYS A 194 -21.02 -1.32 3.71
C LYS A 194 -19.85 -0.40 3.41
N TYR A 195 -19.10 -0.73 2.36
CA TYR A 195 -17.89 -0.01 1.97
C TYR A 195 -17.82 0.20 0.46
N THR A 196 -17.14 1.27 0.10
CA THR A 196 -16.66 1.51 -1.25
C THR A 196 -15.21 1.03 -1.34
N ILE A 197 -14.96 -0.04 -2.08
CA ILE A 197 -13.62 -0.56 -2.33
C ILE A 197 -13.10 -0.04 -3.67
N VAL A 198 -11.85 0.37 -3.70
CA VAL A 198 -11.17 0.92 -4.88
C VAL A 198 -9.97 0.07 -5.22
N ALA A 199 -9.84 -0.31 -6.49
CA ALA A 199 -8.65 -0.93 -7.06
C ALA A 199 -7.95 0.09 -7.97
N TYR A 200 -6.76 0.54 -7.59
CA TYR A 200 -6.01 1.56 -8.31
C TYR A 200 -4.69 0.99 -8.84
N HIS A 201 -4.54 0.99 -10.16
CA HIS A 201 -3.30 0.62 -10.84
C HIS A 201 -2.69 1.83 -11.54
N LEU A 202 -1.42 2.14 -11.23
CA LEU A 202 -0.75 3.36 -11.65
C LEU A 202 -0.86 3.64 -13.16
N LYS A 203 -0.56 2.65 -14.01
CA LYS A 203 -0.52 2.83 -15.46
C LYS A 203 -1.89 2.74 -16.13
N ALA A 204 -2.81 1.97 -15.56
CA ALA A 204 -4.15 1.84 -16.11
C ALA A 204 -5.03 3.07 -15.79
N HIS A 205 -4.84 3.66 -14.62
CA HIS A 205 -5.71 4.73 -14.17
C HIS A 205 -5.07 6.13 -14.28
N GLY A 206 -3.75 6.26 -14.11
CA GLY A 206 -3.08 7.56 -14.16
C GLY A 206 -3.68 8.54 -13.14
N ALA A 207 -4.33 9.58 -13.61
CA ALA A 207 -5.03 10.55 -12.77
C ALA A 207 -6.47 10.14 -12.40
N ASN A 208 -7.01 9.06 -12.98
CA ASN A 208 -8.36 8.58 -12.69
C ASN A 208 -8.41 7.90 -11.32
N PRO A 209 -9.56 7.89 -10.63
CA PRO A 209 -9.67 7.39 -9.26
C PRO A 209 -9.58 5.86 -9.11
N GLY A 210 -9.40 5.10 -10.19
CA GLY A 210 -9.40 3.64 -10.18
C GLY A 210 -10.79 3.03 -10.38
N VAL A 211 -10.84 1.69 -10.40
CA VAL A 211 -12.10 0.94 -10.46
C VAL A 211 -12.72 0.88 -9.09
N THR A 212 -13.97 1.28 -8.98
CA THR A 212 -14.69 1.41 -7.70
C THR A 212 -15.88 0.47 -7.67
N GLN A 213 -16.09 -0.23 -6.57
CA GLN A 213 -17.27 -1.07 -6.33
C GLN A 213 -17.76 -0.90 -4.89
N THR A 214 -19.04 -1.19 -4.67
CA THR A 214 -19.64 -1.21 -3.32
C THR A 214 -19.81 -2.65 -2.88
N LEU A 215 -19.44 -2.98 -1.63
CA LEU A 215 -19.63 -4.29 -1.05
C LEU A 215 -20.13 -4.19 0.38
N GLU A 216 -20.77 -5.26 0.85
CA GLU A 216 -21.15 -5.44 2.25
C GLU A 216 -20.26 -6.51 2.87
N VAL A 217 -19.61 -6.19 4.00
CA VAL A 217 -18.82 -7.13 4.80
C VAL A 217 -19.67 -7.62 5.95
N LYS A 218 -19.81 -8.94 6.05
CA LYS A 218 -20.45 -9.66 7.17
C LYS A 218 -19.56 -10.85 7.50
N GLY A 219 -18.59 -10.65 8.39
CA GLY A 219 -17.51 -11.58 8.67
C GLY A 219 -16.48 -11.66 7.52
N SER A 220 -16.89 -12.01 6.31
CA SER A 220 -16.00 -12.03 5.13
C SER A 220 -16.74 -11.58 3.88
N ALA A 221 -15.99 -11.08 2.92
CA ALA A 221 -16.49 -10.72 1.60
C ALA A 221 -15.47 -11.10 0.52
N LYS A 222 -15.97 -11.38 -0.70
CA LYS A 222 -15.12 -11.57 -1.87
C LYS A 222 -15.47 -10.52 -2.91
N GLN A 223 -14.41 -9.87 -3.47
CA GLN A 223 -14.58 -8.86 -4.51
C GLN A 223 -13.47 -8.98 -5.55
N ASP A 224 -13.82 -9.43 -6.74
CA ASP A 224 -12.91 -9.48 -7.88
C ASP A 224 -13.05 -8.20 -8.73
N PHE A 225 -11.97 -7.79 -9.42
CA PHE A 225 -11.96 -6.64 -10.31
C PHE A 225 -11.37 -7.00 -11.66
N THR A 226 -11.82 -6.29 -12.67
CA THR A 226 -11.15 -6.24 -13.98
C THR A 226 -10.64 -4.81 -14.20
N VAL A 227 -9.33 -4.69 -14.42
CA VAL A 227 -8.68 -3.44 -14.81
C VAL A 227 -8.50 -3.46 -16.32
N GLU A 228 -8.99 -2.45 -17.01
CA GLU A 228 -8.81 -2.33 -18.46
C GLU A 228 -7.63 -1.45 -18.81
N ILE A 229 -6.89 -1.82 -19.84
CA ILE A 229 -5.84 -0.95 -20.40
C ILE A 229 -6.56 0.23 -21.06
N PRO A 230 -6.14 1.49 -20.76
CA PRO A 230 -6.69 2.65 -21.44
C PRO A 230 -6.55 2.51 -22.96
N ALA A 231 -7.59 2.90 -23.69
CA ALA A 231 -7.47 3.00 -25.14
C ALA A 231 -6.28 3.93 -25.49
N ALA A 232 -5.51 3.55 -26.49
CA ALA A 232 -4.47 4.45 -26.98
C ALA A 232 -5.12 5.75 -27.47
N PRO A 233 -4.54 6.93 -27.12
CA PRO A 233 -5.05 8.21 -27.58
C PRO A 233 -4.95 8.37 -29.09
#